data_5fa9bfdf0b3c610f7dddd67f79b96b20
#
_entry.id   5fa9bfdf0b3c610f7dddd67f79b96b20
#
_cell.length_a   1.000
_cell.length_b   1.000
_cell.length_c   1.000
_cell.angle_alpha   90.00
_cell.angle_beta   90.00
_cell.angle_gamma   90.00
#
_symmetry.space_group_name_H-M   'P 1'
#
loop_
_entity.id
_entity.type
_entity.pdbx_description
1 polymer ?
#
loop_
_entity_poly.entity_id
_entity_poly.type
_entity_poly.pdbx_seq_one_letter_code
_entity_poly.pdbx_strand_id
1 'polypeptide(L)'
;MILVDSSIWIDHWRSNDERLVRQLGAGQVLAHCFVTGELALGNLIHRQAVLTALQDLPQATLATDAEVMGFIADNALAGSGIGYIDAHLLAAVRLTPGSQLWTRDKRLLAVGLRLGLAYAAVH
;
A
#
# COMPACT_ATOMS: atom_id res chain seq x y z
N MET A 1 1.78 7.66 -9.24
CA MET A 1 2.28 6.37 -8.69
C MET A 1 1.27 5.82 -7.70
N ILE A 2 1.20 4.52 -7.59
CA ILE A 2 0.19 3.84 -6.77
C ILE A 2 0.89 2.89 -5.82
N LEU A 3 0.75 3.12 -4.51
CA LEU A 3 1.20 2.18 -3.48
C LEU A 3 0.17 1.06 -3.35
N VAL A 4 0.58 -0.16 -3.63
CA VAL A 4 -0.29 -1.32 -3.66
C VAL A 4 -0.21 -2.06 -2.33
N ASP A 5 -1.34 -2.15 -1.63
CA ASP A 5 -1.46 -2.88 -0.37
C ASP A 5 -1.41 -4.40 -0.59
N SER A 6 -1.06 -5.13 0.46
CA SER A 6 -0.96 -6.60 0.44
C SER A 6 -2.25 -7.27 -0.04
N SER A 7 -3.41 -6.72 0.31
CA SER A 7 -4.71 -7.26 -0.13
C SER A 7 -4.85 -7.34 -1.65
N ILE A 8 -4.34 -6.34 -2.35
CA ILE A 8 -4.36 -6.30 -3.83
C ILE A 8 -3.39 -7.34 -4.40
N TRP A 9 -2.16 -7.41 -3.86
CA TRP A 9 -1.17 -8.40 -4.31
C TRP A 9 -1.68 -9.83 -4.13
N ILE A 10 -2.27 -10.13 -2.97
CA ILE A 10 -2.79 -11.47 -2.67
C ILE A 10 -3.91 -11.84 -3.66
N ASP A 11 -4.84 -10.93 -3.91
CA ASP A 11 -5.92 -11.18 -4.87
C ASP A 11 -5.40 -11.35 -6.29
N HIS A 12 -4.38 -10.57 -6.67
CA HIS A 12 -3.73 -10.70 -7.97
C HIS A 12 -3.12 -12.10 -8.17
N TRP A 13 -2.44 -12.61 -7.16
CA TRP A 13 -1.83 -13.95 -7.26
C TRP A 13 -2.86 -15.07 -7.27
N ARG A 14 -4.07 -14.82 -6.77
CA ARG A 14 -5.18 -15.80 -6.81
C ARG A 14 -5.93 -15.78 -8.14
N SER A 15 -6.19 -14.63 -8.69
CA SER A 15 -7.12 -14.47 -9.82
C SER A 15 -6.74 -13.40 -10.82
N ASN A 16 -5.47 -13.05 -10.90
CA ASN A 16 -4.91 -12.10 -11.88
C ASN A 16 -5.71 -10.81 -12.01
N ASP A 17 -5.23 -9.73 -11.41
CA ASP A 17 -5.86 -8.41 -11.54
C ASP A 17 -5.25 -7.68 -12.74
N GLU A 18 -6.04 -7.51 -13.80
CA GLU A 18 -5.57 -6.86 -15.04
C GLU A 18 -5.21 -5.39 -14.84
N ARG A 19 -5.87 -4.72 -13.89
CA ARG A 19 -5.56 -3.31 -13.59
C ARG A 19 -4.17 -3.21 -12.97
N LEU A 20 -3.83 -4.13 -12.07
CA LEU A 20 -2.49 -4.19 -11.50
C LEU A 20 -1.44 -4.49 -12.57
N VAL A 21 -1.73 -5.44 -13.46
CA VAL A 21 -0.83 -5.76 -14.59
C VAL A 21 -0.55 -4.52 -15.43
N ARG A 22 -1.59 -3.75 -15.76
CA ARG A 22 -1.43 -2.52 -16.54
C ARG A 22 -0.58 -1.47 -15.81
N GLN A 23 -0.81 -1.28 -14.52
CA GLN A 23 -0.05 -0.31 -13.73
C GLN A 23 1.41 -0.73 -13.55
N LEU A 24 1.66 -2.03 -13.38
CA LEU A 24 3.03 -2.57 -13.37
C LEU A 24 3.74 -2.32 -14.70
N GLY A 25 3.07 -2.62 -15.81
CA GLY A 25 3.62 -2.40 -17.16
C GLY A 25 3.89 -0.92 -17.45
N ALA A 26 3.12 -0.01 -16.86
CA ALA A 26 3.28 1.43 -17.01
C ALA A 26 4.31 2.02 -16.04
N GLY A 27 4.93 1.22 -15.18
CA GLY A 27 5.90 1.70 -14.20
C GLY A 27 5.29 2.56 -13.08
N GLN A 28 4.00 2.37 -12.78
CA GLN A 28 3.24 3.23 -11.85
C GLN A 28 3.05 2.62 -10.46
N VAL A 29 3.62 1.44 -10.21
CA VAL A 29 3.43 0.74 -8.92
C VAL A 29 4.58 1.04 -7.97
N LEU A 30 4.21 1.46 -6.75
CA LEU A 30 5.13 1.62 -5.63
C LEU A 30 5.02 0.41 -4.70
N ALA A 31 6.16 -0.06 -4.22
CA ALA A 31 6.22 -1.01 -3.12
C ALA A 31 6.50 -0.26 -1.81
N HIS A 32 6.28 -0.95 -0.70
CA HIS A 32 6.61 -0.47 0.64
C HIS A 32 7.18 -1.64 1.44
N CYS A 33 8.25 -1.41 2.19
CA CYS A 33 8.93 -2.49 2.90
C CYS A 33 8.03 -3.22 3.90
N PHE A 34 7.03 -2.56 4.49
CA PHE A 34 6.08 -3.22 5.39
C PHE A 34 5.12 -4.12 4.64
N VAL A 35 4.68 -3.73 3.44
CA VAL A 35 3.86 -4.59 2.58
C VAL A 35 4.69 -5.80 2.14
N THR A 36 5.91 -5.58 1.67
CA THR A 36 6.81 -6.67 1.28
C THR A 36 7.03 -7.63 2.45
N GLY A 37 7.23 -7.09 3.67
CA GLY A 37 7.39 -7.90 4.87
C GLY A 37 6.17 -8.74 5.20
N GLU A 38 4.97 -8.17 5.11
CA GLU A 38 3.73 -8.91 5.32
C GLU A 38 3.58 -10.06 4.30
N LEU A 39 3.87 -9.79 3.03
CA LEU A 39 3.83 -10.80 1.98
C LEU A 39 4.88 -11.90 2.19
N ALA A 40 6.04 -11.53 2.71
CA ALA A 40 7.13 -12.47 3.02
C ALA A 40 6.76 -13.47 4.11
N LEU A 41 5.83 -13.12 5.00
CA LEU A 41 5.32 -14.00 6.06
C LEU A 41 4.30 -15.02 5.52
N GLY A 42 3.78 -14.83 4.33
CA GLY A 42 2.83 -15.74 3.72
C GLY A 42 3.50 -16.88 2.94
N ASN A 43 2.67 -17.75 2.39
CA ASN A 43 3.12 -18.87 1.55
C ASN A 43 3.17 -18.42 0.08
N LEU A 44 4.33 -17.99 -0.36
CA LEU A 44 4.54 -17.53 -1.73
C LEU A 44 5.04 -18.66 -2.63
N ILE A 45 4.40 -18.84 -3.78
CA ILE A 45 4.94 -19.65 -4.88
C ILE A 45 6.04 -18.82 -5.54
N HIS A 46 7.19 -19.45 -5.84
CA HIS A 46 8.37 -18.74 -6.37
C HIS A 46 8.81 -17.59 -5.47
N ARG A 47 8.90 -17.87 -4.19
CA ARG A 47 9.12 -16.89 -3.12
C ARG A 47 10.28 -15.93 -3.42
N GLN A 48 11.46 -16.44 -3.76
CA GLN A 48 12.63 -15.58 -3.96
C GLN A 48 12.45 -14.63 -5.14
N ALA A 49 11.89 -15.12 -6.24
CA ALA A 49 11.62 -14.28 -7.41
C ALA A 49 10.60 -13.18 -7.11
N VAL A 50 9.53 -13.50 -6.37
CA VAL A 50 8.51 -12.54 -5.99
C VAL A 50 9.08 -11.46 -5.08
N LEU A 51 9.81 -11.86 -4.03
CA LEU A 51 10.38 -10.89 -3.09
C LEU A 51 11.42 -9.98 -3.76
N THR A 52 12.25 -10.53 -4.64
CA THR A 52 13.20 -9.73 -5.40
C THR A 52 12.47 -8.73 -6.31
N ALA A 53 11.43 -9.16 -7.00
CA ALA A 53 10.64 -8.27 -7.85
C ALA A 53 10.00 -7.12 -7.06
N LEU A 54 9.44 -7.40 -5.88
CA LEU A 54 8.86 -6.37 -5.02
C LEU A 54 9.92 -5.38 -4.53
N GLN A 55 11.10 -5.87 -4.17
CA GLN A 55 12.20 -5.02 -3.71
C GLN A 55 12.80 -4.16 -4.83
N ASP A 56 12.69 -4.62 -6.08
CA ASP A 56 13.18 -3.90 -7.26
C ASP A 56 12.19 -2.84 -7.77
N LEU A 57 10.95 -2.85 -7.31
CA LEU A 57 9.99 -1.78 -7.64
C LEU A 57 10.41 -0.45 -7.00
N PRO A 58 9.98 0.69 -7.57
CA PRO A 58 10.11 1.96 -6.86
C PRO A 58 9.48 1.85 -5.47
N GLN A 59 10.16 2.39 -4.46
CA GLN A 59 9.74 2.30 -3.07
C GLN A 59 9.07 3.60 -2.62
N ALA A 60 7.93 3.49 -1.93
CA ALA A 60 7.32 4.63 -1.27
C ALA A 60 8.23 5.13 -0.14
N THR A 61 8.15 6.41 0.18
CA THR A 61 8.91 6.98 1.29
C THR A 61 8.50 6.30 2.61
N LEU A 62 9.49 5.79 3.34
CA LEU A 62 9.24 5.23 4.66
C LEU A 62 9.18 6.35 5.69
N ALA A 63 8.01 6.55 6.29
CA ALA A 63 7.85 7.50 7.38
C ALA A 63 8.55 7.00 8.65
N THR A 64 9.08 7.90 9.45
CA THR A 64 9.56 7.56 10.79
C THR A 64 8.37 7.31 11.72
N ASP A 65 8.60 6.60 12.83
CA ASP A 65 7.55 6.41 13.83
C ASP A 65 7.01 7.75 14.35
N ALA A 66 7.88 8.72 14.56
CA ALA A 66 7.47 10.06 15.01
C ALA A 66 6.55 10.73 13.97
N GLU A 67 6.89 10.63 12.68
CA GLU A 67 6.05 11.17 11.61
C GLU A 67 4.68 10.48 11.55
N VAL A 68 4.64 9.15 11.73
CA VAL A 68 3.37 8.42 11.76
C VAL A 68 2.54 8.79 12.98
N MET A 69 3.14 8.92 14.15
CA MET A 69 2.42 9.36 15.35
C MET A 69 1.83 10.75 15.17
N GLY A 70 2.58 11.68 14.58
CA GLY A 70 2.07 13.01 14.23
C GLY A 70 0.94 12.96 13.20
N PHE A 71 1.08 12.12 12.19
CA PHE A 71 0.07 11.92 11.15
C PHE A 71 -1.25 11.39 11.76
N ILE A 72 -1.17 10.42 12.68
CA ILE A 72 -2.33 9.90 13.39
C ILE A 72 -3.07 11.00 14.15
N ALA A 73 -2.32 11.83 14.89
CA ALA A 73 -2.90 12.92 15.66
C ALA A 73 -3.51 13.99 14.76
N ASP A 74 -2.77 14.43 13.74
CA ASP A 74 -3.19 15.52 12.86
C ASP A 74 -4.42 15.17 12.00
N ASN A 75 -4.63 13.89 11.73
CA ASN A 75 -5.73 13.43 10.88
C ASN A 75 -6.82 12.68 11.66
N ALA A 76 -6.79 12.75 12.98
CA ALA A 76 -7.81 12.17 13.86
C ALA A 76 -8.06 10.67 13.57
N LEU A 77 -6.99 9.89 13.46
CA LEU A 77 -7.10 8.47 13.11
C LEU A 77 -7.41 7.56 14.30
N ALA A 78 -7.35 8.10 15.53
CA ALA A 78 -7.71 7.32 16.71
C ALA A 78 -9.16 6.81 16.61
N GLY A 79 -9.34 5.52 16.85
CA GLY A 79 -10.67 4.91 16.76
C GLY A 79 -11.18 4.64 15.36
N SER A 80 -10.38 4.89 14.31
CA SER A 80 -10.79 4.66 12.91
C SER A 80 -10.89 3.18 12.54
N GLY A 81 -10.31 2.30 13.35
CA GLY A 81 -10.32 0.86 13.10
C GLY A 81 -9.20 0.35 12.21
N ILE A 82 -8.31 1.22 11.74
CA ILE A 82 -7.12 0.78 10.98
C ILE A 82 -5.99 0.41 11.94
N GLY A 83 -5.07 -0.45 11.46
CA GLY A 83 -3.88 -0.83 12.21
C GLY A 83 -2.73 0.16 12.02
N TYR A 84 -1.69 -0.01 12.84
CA TYR A 84 -0.53 0.86 12.80
C TYR A 84 0.22 0.78 11.47
N ILE A 85 0.33 -0.41 10.89
CA ILE A 85 0.95 -0.59 9.56
C ILE A 85 0.15 0.18 8.51
N ASP A 86 -1.18 0.14 8.57
CA ASP A 86 -2.04 0.90 7.65
C ASP A 86 -1.79 2.40 7.77
N ALA A 87 -1.61 2.90 8.99
CA ALA A 87 -1.27 4.30 9.23
C ALA A 87 0.10 4.65 8.60
N HIS A 88 1.07 3.74 8.67
CA HIS A 88 2.36 3.89 7.98
C HIS A 88 2.19 4.01 6.47
N LEU A 89 1.31 3.20 5.86
CA LEU A 89 1.07 3.24 4.42
C LEU A 89 0.45 4.57 4.00
N LEU A 90 -0.52 5.06 4.75
CA LEU A 90 -1.13 6.37 4.48
C LEU A 90 -0.11 7.50 4.63
N ALA A 91 0.72 7.46 5.67
CA ALA A 91 1.77 8.45 5.87
C ALA A 91 2.80 8.41 4.73
N ALA A 92 3.17 7.21 4.28
CA ALA A 92 4.10 7.04 3.16
C ALA A 92 3.55 7.67 1.88
N VAL A 93 2.27 7.49 1.59
CA VAL A 93 1.60 8.12 0.45
C VAL A 93 1.61 9.64 0.58
N ARG A 94 1.31 10.17 1.78
CA ARG A 94 1.36 11.61 2.03
C ARG A 94 2.75 12.18 1.78
N LEU A 95 3.80 11.44 2.11
CA LEU A 95 5.20 11.84 1.94
C LEU A 95 5.76 11.57 0.55
N THR A 96 5.04 10.83 -0.29
CA THR A 96 5.46 10.50 -1.66
C THR A 96 4.61 11.31 -2.64
N PRO A 97 5.12 12.43 -3.17
CA PRO A 97 4.33 13.30 -4.05
C PRO A 97 3.72 12.57 -5.24
N GLY A 98 2.45 12.87 -5.53
CA GLY A 98 1.74 12.31 -6.68
C GLY A 98 1.35 10.85 -6.51
N SER A 99 1.36 10.30 -5.29
CA SER A 99 0.99 8.92 -5.05
C SER A 99 -0.36 8.77 -4.36
N GLN A 100 -0.94 7.59 -4.50
CA GLN A 100 -2.20 7.19 -3.85
C GLN A 100 -2.07 5.75 -3.37
N LEU A 101 -2.91 5.36 -2.40
CA LEU A 101 -2.95 4.00 -1.86
C LEU A 101 -4.08 3.20 -2.48
N TRP A 102 -3.76 2.00 -2.96
CA TRP A 102 -4.75 1.05 -3.48
C TRP A 102 -4.89 -0.12 -2.52
N THR A 103 -6.07 -0.27 -1.94
CA THR A 103 -6.39 -1.31 -0.97
C THR A 103 -7.81 -1.84 -1.16
N ARG A 104 -8.05 -3.08 -0.72
CA ARG A 104 -9.40 -3.67 -0.62
C ARG A 104 -9.93 -3.68 0.81
N ASP A 105 -9.11 -3.32 1.79
CA ASP A 105 -9.55 -3.23 3.17
C ASP A 105 -10.52 -2.06 3.30
N LYS A 106 -11.75 -2.36 3.73
CA LYS A 106 -12.83 -1.36 3.76
C LYS A 106 -12.55 -0.20 4.70
N ARG A 107 -11.97 -0.47 5.87
CA ARG A 107 -11.66 0.57 6.85
C ARG A 107 -10.53 1.46 6.36
N LEU A 108 -9.47 0.86 5.84
CA LEU A 108 -8.34 1.59 5.28
C LEU A 108 -8.77 2.42 4.07
N LEU A 109 -9.60 1.86 3.19
CA LEU A 109 -10.13 2.59 2.04
C LEU A 109 -10.95 3.80 2.48
N ALA A 110 -11.83 3.64 3.47
CA ALA A 110 -12.66 4.74 3.97
C ALA A 110 -11.81 5.89 4.50
N VAL A 111 -10.78 5.58 5.28
CA VAL A 111 -9.84 6.59 5.79
C VAL A 111 -9.08 7.24 4.65
N GLY A 112 -8.56 6.44 3.71
CA GLY A 112 -7.84 6.94 2.55
C GLY A 112 -8.69 7.89 1.70
N LEU A 113 -9.95 7.56 1.47
CA LEU A 113 -10.88 8.42 0.74
C LEU A 113 -11.12 9.74 1.49
N ARG A 114 -11.34 9.67 2.80
CA ARG A 114 -11.53 10.85 3.63
C ARG A 114 -10.34 11.80 3.56
N LEU A 115 -9.13 11.27 3.51
CA LEU A 115 -7.90 12.06 3.47
C LEU A 115 -7.48 12.46 2.04
N GLY A 116 -8.18 11.99 1.02
CA GLY A 116 -7.81 12.25 -0.37
C GLY A 116 -6.57 11.47 -0.83
N LEU A 117 -6.27 10.35 -0.19
CA LEU A 117 -5.06 9.55 -0.44
C LEU A 117 -5.35 8.21 -1.12
N ALA A 118 -6.61 7.84 -1.31
CA ALA A 118 -6.97 6.55 -1.88
C ALA A 118 -7.02 6.58 -3.40
N TYR A 119 -6.44 5.54 -4.01
CA TYR A 119 -6.65 5.25 -5.43
C TYR A 119 -8.02 4.62 -5.60
N ALA A 120 -8.92 5.30 -6.32
CA ALA A 120 -10.24 4.79 -6.62
C ALA A 120 -10.20 4.06 -7.97
N ALA A 121 -9.93 2.75 -7.92
CA ALA A 121 -9.98 1.94 -9.13
C ALA A 121 -11.43 1.87 -9.63
N VAL A 122 -11.65 2.24 -10.89
CA VAL A 122 -12.95 2.14 -11.53
C VAL A 122 -13.22 0.67 -11.81
N HIS A 123 -14.34 0.17 -11.35
CA HIS A 123 -14.78 -1.21 -11.55
C HIS A 123 -15.65 -1.34 -12.78
#